data_1a38bfdb7103caa4845f2ad5dbab09cb
#
_entry.id   1a38bfdb7103caa4845f2ad5dbab09cb
#
_cell.length_a   1.000
_cell.length_b   1.000
_cell.length_c   1.000
_cell.angle_alpha   90.00
_cell.angle_beta   90.00
_cell.angle_gamma   90.00
#
_symmetry.space_group_name_H-M   'P 1'
#
loop_
_entity.id
_entity.type
_entity.pdbx_description
1 polymer ?
#
loop_
_entity_poly.entity_id
_entity_poly.type
_entity_poly.pdbx_seq_one_letter_code
_entity_poly.pdbx_strand_id
1 'polypeptide(L)'
;MRLNPGTKAIYAVTIAPMNLSTDPGFFTLLTGSYARLVGKPLVPAGKDALWLYRDASFAVLAHGVEDNPKFIYANRTAQRCFEYSWDEILTLPSRLSAEAPDRAARQALLEQVAAHGFMTGYRGLRVAKSGRRFIIEDGIVWELIDDKGMRHGQAATFSSWRGA
;
A
#
# COMPACT_ATOMS: atom_id res chain seq x y z
N MET A 1 -37.61 7.31 43.20
CA MET A 1 -36.45 6.54 42.70
C MET A 1 -36.37 6.69 41.19
N ARG A 2 -35.49 7.54 40.70
CA ARG A 2 -35.33 7.78 39.28
C ARG A 2 -34.26 6.83 38.75
N LEU A 3 -34.67 5.91 37.91
CA LEU A 3 -33.76 5.06 37.18
C LEU A 3 -32.99 5.90 36.16
N ASN A 4 -31.70 5.95 36.30
CA ASN A 4 -30.81 6.59 35.38
C ASN A 4 -30.84 5.78 34.05
N PRO A 5 -31.19 6.37 32.89
CA PRO A 5 -31.15 5.64 31.65
C PRO A 5 -29.69 5.39 31.28
N GLY A 6 -29.36 4.12 31.18
CA GLY A 6 -28.09 3.52 31.03
C GLY A 6 -27.13 4.24 30.12
N THR A 7 -25.95 4.45 30.62
CA THR A 7 -24.73 4.54 29.86
C THR A 7 -24.70 3.35 28.92
N LYS A 8 -25.02 3.57 27.66
CA LYS A 8 -24.69 2.61 26.60
C LYS A 8 -23.18 2.43 26.66
N ALA A 9 -22.73 1.34 27.23
CA ALA A 9 -21.37 0.90 27.06
C ALA A 9 -21.17 0.77 25.55
N ILE A 10 -20.45 1.72 24.98
CA ILE A 10 -19.91 1.58 23.64
C ILE A 10 -18.84 0.50 23.82
N TYR A 11 -19.23 -0.74 23.59
CA TYR A 11 -18.25 -1.78 23.36
C TYR A 11 -17.50 -1.32 22.13
N ALA A 12 -16.30 -0.80 22.33
CA ALA A 12 -15.34 -0.74 21.27
C ALA A 12 -15.18 -2.19 20.81
N VAL A 13 -15.89 -2.54 19.75
CA VAL A 13 -15.61 -3.76 19.02
C VAL A 13 -14.18 -3.55 18.53
N THR A 14 -13.23 -4.16 19.23
CA THR A 14 -11.90 -4.32 18.70
C THR A 14 -12.06 -5.25 17.51
N ILE A 15 -12.34 -4.66 16.35
CA ILE A 15 -12.26 -5.37 15.09
C ILE A 15 -10.80 -5.79 15.04
N ALA A 16 -10.55 -7.09 15.18
CA ALA A 16 -9.22 -7.62 14.90
C ALA A 16 -8.80 -7.05 13.55
N PRO A 17 -7.59 -6.47 13.41
CA PRO A 17 -7.18 -5.85 12.16
C PRO A 17 -7.41 -6.87 11.06
N MET A 18 -8.31 -6.52 10.11
CA MET A 18 -8.61 -7.39 8.98
C MET A 18 -7.29 -7.67 8.28
N ASN A 19 -7.00 -8.95 8.05
CA ASN A 19 -5.84 -9.33 7.27
C ASN A 19 -6.11 -8.96 5.81
N LEU A 20 -5.61 -7.81 5.39
CA LEU A 20 -5.83 -7.28 4.06
C LEU A 20 -5.21 -8.15 2.96
N SER A 21 -4.29 -9.06 3.31
CA SER A 21 -3.62 -9.92 2.32
C SER A 21 -4.58 -10.75 1.48
N THR A 22 -5.70 -11.16 2.04
CA THR A 22 -6.72 -11.97 1.37
C THR A 22 -8.11 -11.35 1.38
N ASP A 23 -8.22 -10.09 1.81
CA ASP A 23 -9.49 -9.39 1.90
C ASP A 23 -10.03 -9.02 0.50
N PRO A 24 -11.22 -9.51 0.11
CA PRO A 24 -11.80 -9.20 -1.20
C PRO A 24 -12.13 -7.71 -1.39
N GLY A 25 -12.53 -7.03 -0.32
CA GLY A 25 -12.83 -5.59 -0.37
C GLY A 25 -11.59 -4.75 -0.64
N PHE A 26 -10.49 -5.06 0.02
CA PHE A 26 -9.22 -4.40 -0.24
C PHE A 26 -8.68 -4.71 -1.63
N PHE A 27 -8.79 -5.94 -2.08
CA PHE A 27 -8.44 -6.33 -3.45
C PHE A 27 -9.23 -5.53 -4.49
N THR A 28 -10.53 -5.34 -4.27
CA THR A 28 -11.39 -4.52 -5.14
C THR A 28 -10.94 -3.06 -5.13
N LEU A 29 -10.57 -2.52 -3.97
CA LEU A 29 -10.03 -1.16 -3.87
C LEU A 29 -8.72 -1.00 -4.64
N LEU A 30 -7.76 -1.92 -4.46
CA LEU A 30 -6.49 -1.93 -5.18
C LEU A 30 -6.68 -1.98 -6.70
N THR A 31 -7.41 -2.98 -7.17
CA THR A 31 -7.57 -3.25 -8.60
C THR A 31 -8.52 -2.28 -9.28
N GLY A 32 -9.59 -1.88 -8.59
CA GLY A 32 -10.59 -0.95 -9.11
C GLY A 32 -10.03 0.47 -9.26
N SER A 33 -9.32 0.98 -8.26
CA SER A 33 -8.68 2.28 -8.35
C SER A 33 -7.57 2.31 -9.42
N TYR A 34 -6.78 1.26 -9.50
CA TYR A 34 -5.76 1.13 -10.54
C TYR A 34 -6.38 1.16 -11.94
N ALA A 35 -7.40 0.35 -12.18
CA ALA A 35 -8.06 0.28 -13.49
C ALA A 35 -8.67 1.62 -13.90
N ARG A 36 -9.33 2.32 -12.98
CA ARG A 36 -9.93 3.63 -13.26
C ARG A 36 -8.90 4.71 -13.54
N LEU A 37 -7.82 4.76 -12.77
CA LEU A 37 -6.81 5.82 -12.88
C LEU A 37 -5.79 5.54 -13.98
N VAL A 38 -5.27 4.32 -14.05
CA VAL A 38 -4.20 3.95 -14.98
C VAL A 38 -4.74 3.49 -16.34
N GLY A 39 -5.98 3.01 -16.39
CA GLY A 39 -6.66 2.64 -17.63
C GLY A 39 -6.37 1.23 -18.13
N LYS A 40 -5.82 0.36 -17.27
CA LYS A 40 -5.56 -1.05 -17.58
C LYS A 40 -5.71 -1.90 -16.31
N PRO A 41 -5.91 -3.22 -16.43
CA PRO A 41 -6.01 -4.08 -15.25
C PRO A 41 -4.66 -4.25 -14.53
N LEU A 42 -4.70 -4.27 -13.20
CA LEU A 42 -3.52 -4.58 -12.37
C LEU A 42 -3.19 -6.07 -12.40
N VAL A 43 -4.21 -6.91 -12.42
CA VAL A 43 -4.07 -8.38 -12.39
C VAL A 43 -4.70 -9.00 -13.62
N PRO A 44 -4.22 -10.16 -14.07
CA PRO A 44 -4.85 -10.88 -15.15
C PRO A 44 -6.30 -11.28 -14.81
N ALA A 45 -7.15 -11.39 -15.82
CA ALA A 45 -8.55 -11.80 -15.65
C ALA A 45 -8.64 -13.15 -14.92
N GLY A 46 -9.59 -13.26 -14.00
CA GLY A 46 -9.84 -14.48 -13.22
C GLY A 46 -8.93 -14.68 -12.02
N LYS A 47 -7.99 -13.78 -11.75
CA LYS A 47 -7.14 -13.82 -10.56
C LYS A 47 -7.79 -13.07 -9.40
N ASP A 48 -7.53 -13.54 -8.18
CA ASP A 48 -8.15 -13.06 -6.95
C ASP A 48 -7.14 -12.47 -5.96
N ALA A 49 -7.63 -12.09 -4.79
CA ALA A 49 -6.80 -11.53 -3.72
C ALA A 49 -5.66 -12.45 -3.30
N LEU A 50 -5.92 -13.73 -3.18
CA LEU A 50 -4.90 -14.72 -2.79
C LEU A 50 -3.81 -14.84 -3.86
N TRP A 51 -4.17 -14.85 -5.12
CA TRP A 51 -3.19 -14.88 -6.22
C TRP A 51 -2.29 -13.64 -6.19
N LEU A 52 -2.88 -12.45 -6.07
CA LEU A 52 -2.11 -11.20 -6.01
C LEU A 52 -1.13 -11.20 -4.84
N TYR A 53 -1.59 -11.65 -3.69
CA TYR A 53 -0.77 -11.71 -2.49
C TYR A 53 0.37 -12.73 -2.61
N ARG A 54 0.05 -13.95 -3.01
CA ARG A 54 0.96 -15.10 -2.94
C ARG A 54 1.76 -15.35 -4.21
N ASP A 55 1.15 -15.21 -5.38
CA ASP A 55 1.69 -15.77 -6.63
C ASP A 55 2.12 -14.71 -7.66
N ALA A 56 1.70 -13.46 -7.53
CA ALA A 56 2.09 -12.41 -8.46
C ALA A 56 3.61 -12.20 -8.48
N SER A 57 4.20 -12.16 -9.68
CA SER A 57 5.64 -11.96 -9.87
C SER A 57 6.08 -10.50 -9.72
N PHE A 58 5.13 -9.58 -9.67
CA PHE A 58 5.38 -8.15 -9.45
C PHE A 58 5.07 -7.77 -8.01
N ALA A 59 5.75 -6.74 -7.53
CA ALA A 59 5.54 -6.21 -6.18
C ALA A 59 4.34 -5.26 -6.15
N VAL A 60 3.58 -5.33 -5.07
CA VAL A 60 2.53 -4.37 -4.73
C VAL A 60 2.64 -4.01 -3.26
N LEU A 61 2.69 -2.71 -2.96
CA LEU A 61 2.67 -2.17 -1.61
C LEU A 61 1.62 -1.07 -1.51
N ALA A 62 1.11 -0.86 -0.32
CA ALA A 62 0.20 0.26 -0.04
C ALA A 62 0.44 0.80 1.35
N HIS A 63 0.21 2.11 1.53
CA HIS A 63 0.20 2.75 2.84
C HIS A 63 -1.10 3.51 3.06
N GLY A 64 -1.40 3.84 4.32
CA GLY A 64 -2.61 4.54 4.73
C GLY A 64 -2.56 6.05 4.52
N VAL A 65 -3.53 6.76 5.13
CA VAL A 65 -3.74 8.21 4.98
C VAL A 65 -3.32 9.02 6.20
N GLU A 66 -2.84 8.39 7.27
CA GLU A 66 -2.36 9.06 8.48
C GLU A 66 -1.13 9.94 8.18
N ASP A 67 -0.81 10.88 9.08
CA ASP A 67 0.29 11.85 8.89
C ASP A 67 1.67 11.19 8.67
N ASN A 68 1.92 10.08 9.34
CA ASN A 68 3.12 9.26 9.16
C ASN A 68 2.69 7.85 8.74
N PRO A 69 2.29 7.66 7.48
CA PRO A 69 1.60 6.44 7.07
C PRO A 69 2.51 5.22 7.16
N LYS A 70 1.98 4.19 7.79
CA LYS A 70 2.56 2.84 7.77
C LYS A 70 2.08 2.08 6.55
N PHE A 71 2.86 1.08 6.16
CA PHE A 71 2.36 0.12 5.19
C PHE A 71 1.15 -0.63 5.76
N ILE A 72 0.15 -0.81 4.92
CA ILE A 72 -1.06 -1.57 5.22
C ILE A 72 -1.15 -2.85 4.39
N TYR A 73 -0.32 -2.95 3.35
CA TYR A 73 -0.28 -4.10 2.45
C TYR A 73 1.09 -4.20 1.78
N ALA A 74 1.58 -5.41 1.65
CA ALA A 74 2.70 -5.77 0.80
C ALA A 74 2.51 -7.24 0.38
N ASN A 75 2.48 -7.51 -0.92
CA ASN A 75 2.41 -8.89 -1.37
C ASN A 75 3.74 -9.63 -1.16
N ARG A 76 3.77 -10.93 -1.39
CA ARG A 76 4.97 -11.75 -1.15
C ARG A 76 6.18 -11.28 -1.93
N THR A 77 6.00 -10.86 -3.16
CA THR A 77 7.10 -10.32 -3.98
C THR A 77 7.67 -9.04 -3.36
N ALA A 78 6.82 -8.13 -2.89
CA ALA A 78 7.27 -6.93 -2.18
C ALA A 78 7.98 -7.26 -0.86
N GLN A 79 7.45 -8.20 -0.09
CA GLN A 79 8.07 -8.64 1.15
C GLN A 79 9.49 -9.19 0.93
N ARG A 80 9.69 -9.99 -0.10
CA ARG A 80 11.02 -10.51 -0.47
C ARG A 80 11.95 -9.39 -0.91
N CYS A 81 11.45 -8.44 -1.70
CA CYS A 81 12.25 -7.32 -2.20
C CYS A 81 12.75 -6.42 -1.06
N PHE A 82 11.87 -6.08 -0.13
CA PHE A 82 12.19 -5.23 1.02
C PHE A 82 12.72 -5.99 2.24
N GLU A 83 12.72 -7.32 2.21
CA GLU A 83 13.22 -8.20 3.28
C GLU A 83 12.44 -8.07 4.60
N TYR A 84 11.15 -7.80 4.52
CA TYR A 84 10.25 -7.78 5.67
C TYR A 84 9.21 -8.89 5.55
N SER A 85 8.81 -9.46 6.70
CA SER A 85 7.60 -10.28 6.76
C SER A 85 6.35 -9.39 6.71
N TRP A 86 5.18 -10.01 6.53
CA TRP A 86 3.91 -9.30 6.61
C TRP A 86 3.76 -8.52 7.91
N ASP A 87 3.96 -9.18 9.05
CA ASP A 87 3.80 -8.55 10.36
C ASP A 87 4.79 -7.42 10.59
N GLU A 88 6.02 -7.58 10.13
CA GLU A 88 7.05 -6.55 10.26
C GLU A 88 6.73 -5.31 9.41
N ILE A 89 6.34 -5.51 8.15
CA ILE A 89 6.13 -4.37 7.24
C ILE A 89 4.93 -3.51 7.65
N LEU A 90 3.91 -4.10 8.28
CA LEU A 90 2.75 -3.37 8.78
C LEU A 90 3.08 -2.44 9.95
N THR A 91 4.21 -2.60 10.59
CA THR A 91 4.68 -1.69 11.65
C THR A 91 5.62 -0.60 11.14
N LEU A 92 6.02 -0.68 9.87
CA LEU A 92 7.01 0.20 9.28
C LEU A 92 6.34 1.45 8.69
N PRO A 93 6.70 2.66 9.18
CA PRO A 93 6.36 3.88 8.46
C PRO A 93 6.94 3.82 7.03
N SER A 94 6.11 4.09 6.04
CA SER A 94 6.49 3.91 4.64
C SER A 94 7.68 4.78 4.21
N ARG A 95 7.89 5.94 4.85
CA ARG A 95 9.05 6.81 4.62
C ARG A 95 10.38 6.12 4.92
N LEU A 96 10.39 5.14 5.83
CA LEU A 96 11.62 4.42 6.21
C LEU A 96 12.05 3.38 5.17
N SER A 97 11.28 3.17 4.12
CA SER A 97 11.71 2.38 2.96
C SER A 97 12.70 3.13 2.06
N ALA A 98 12.94 4.40 2.33
CA ALA A 98 13.97 5.22 1.67
C ALA A 98 14.94 5.79 2.70
N GLU A 99 16.20 5.98 2.33
CA GLU A 99 17.17 6.65 3.18
C GLU A 99 16.86 8.15 3.33
N ALA A 100 17.33 8.77 4.43
CA ALA A 100 17.02 10.15 4.75
C ALA A 100 17.29 11.16 3.60
N PRO A 101 18.39 11.08 2.82
CA PRO A 101 18.60 12.01 1.71
C PRO A 101 17.55 11.91 0.60
N ASP A 102 16.91 10.75 0.46
CA ASP A 102 15.94 10.49 -0.61
C ASP A 102 14.49 10.70 -0.17
N ARG A 103 14.25 10.96 1.12
CA ARG A 103 12.88 11.08 1.67
C ARG A 103 12.16 12.32 1.17
N ALA A 104 12.86 13.46 0.97
CA ALA A 104 12.25 14.67 0.44
C ALA A 104 11.78 14.49 -1.01
N ALA A 105 12.59 13.84 -1.85
CA ALA A 105 12.23 13.52 -3.22
C ALA A 105 11.03 12.54 -3.26
N ARG A 106 11.02 11.54 -2.38
CA ARG A 106 9.89 10.62 -2.23
C ARG A 106 8.61 11.34 -1.83
N GLN A 107 8.69 12.27 -0.85
CA GLN A 107 7.54 13.03 -0.38
C GLN A 107 6.97 13.92 -1.49
N ALA A 108 7.80 14.63 -2.23
CA ALA A 108 7.37 15.44 -3.36
C ALA A 108 6.66 14.61 -4.44
N LEU A 109 7.15 13.40 -4.70
CA LEU A 109 6.51 12.45 -5.60
C LEU A 109 5.11 12.04 -5.13
N LEU A 110 4.97 11.68 -3.87
CA LEU A 110 3.68 11.28 -3.29
C LEU A 110 2.67 12.42 -3.31
N GLU A 111 3.12 13.66 -3.15
CA GLU A 111 2.28 14.85 -3.27
C GLU A 111 1.79 15.06 -4.71
N GLN A 112 2.63 14.80 -5.70
CA GLN A 112 2.22 14.83 -7.12
C GLN A 112 1.17 13.76 -7.42
N VAL A 113 1.35 12.55 -6.90
CA VAL A 113 0.37 11.47 -7.05
C VAL A 113 -0.96 11.85 -6.39
N ALA A 114 -0.93 12.45 -5.20
CA ALA A 114 -2.14 12.93 -4.53
C ALA A 114 -2.88 13.99 -5.37
N ALA A 115 -2.15 14.87 -6.04
CA ALA A 115 -2.74 15.91 -6.89
C ALA A 115 -3.30 15.38 -8.22
N HIS A 116 -2.68 14.37 -8.83
CA HIS A 116 -3.01 13.86 -10.17
C HIS A 116 -3.66 12.48 -10.20
N GLY A 117 -3.67 11.77 -9.08
CA GLY A 117 -4.26 10.44 -8.94
C GLY A 117 -3.29 9.29 -9.18
N PHE A 118 -2.33 9.42 -10.10
CA PHE A 118 -1.33 8.39 -10.38
C PHE A 118 -0.13 8.96 -11.12
N MET A 119 0.94 8.16 -11.16
CA MET A 119 2.07 8.40 -12.07
C MET A 119 2.64 7.07 -12.57
N THR A 120 3.20 7.10 -13.77
CA THR A 120 3.93 5.99 -14.40
C THR A 120 5.41 6.33 -14.53
N GLY A 121 6.22 5.34 -14.86
CA GLY A 121 7.66 5.54 -15.04
C GLY A 121 8.39 5.92 -13.77
N TYR A 122 7.86 5.51 -12.63
CA TYR A 122 8.46 5.79 -11.33
C TYR A 122 9.79 5.08 -11.19
N ARG A 123 10.82 5.84 -10.78
CA ARG A 123 12.14 5.34 -10.44
C ARG A 123 12.55 5.88 -9.09
N GLY A 124 13.01 5.03 -8.19
CA GLY A 124 13.38 5.46 -6.86
C GLY A 124 14.35 4.53 -6.17
N LEU A 125 15.31 5.12 -5.45
CA LEU A 125 16.22 4.41 -4.57
C LEU A 125 15.49 4.03 -3.28
N ARG A 126 15.59 2.78 -2.89
CA ARG A 126 14.97 2.23 -1.68
C ARG A 126 15.99 1.42 -0.90
N VAL A 127 15.68 1.19 0.37
CA VAL A 127 16.52 0.42 1.28
C VAL A 127 15.69 -0.70 1.91
N ALA A 128 16.21 -1.93 1.82
CA ALA A 128 15.64 -3.11 2.46
C ALA A 128 16.02 -3.16 3.96
N LYS A 129 15.39 -4.05 4.70
CA LYS A 129 15.63 -4.25 6.15
C LYS A 129 17.11 -4.45 6.48
N SER A 130 17.84 -5.20 5.65
CA SER A 130 19.29 -5.47 5.84
C SER A 130 20.20 -4.26 5.57
N GLY A 131 19.64 -3.17 5.04
CA GLY A 131 20.41 -2.05 4.53
C GLY A 131 20.78 -2.16 3.05
N ARG A 132 20.39 -3.26 2.39
CA ARG A 132 20.61 -3.44 0.95
C ARG A 132 19.84 -2.38 0.18
N ARG A 133 20.55 -1.65 -0.67
CA ARG A 133 19.97 -0.62 -1.53
C ARG A 133 19.55 -1.22 -2.87
N PHE A 134 18.43 -0.77 -3.38
CA PHE A 134 17.97 -1.15 -4.70
C PHE A 134 17.19 -0.01 -5.35
N ILE A 135 17.14 -0.02 -6.67
CA ILE A 135 16.42 0.98 -7.46
C ILE A 135 15.20 0.33 -8.07
N ILE A 136 14.03 0.87 -7.75
CA ILE A 136 12.78 0.54 -8.45
C ILE A 136 12.82 1.22 -9.81
N GLU A 137 12.48 0.49 -10.84
CA GLU A 137 12.41 0.98 -12.21
C GLU A 137 11.01 0.78 -12.78
N ASP A 138 10.58 1.74 -13.58
CA ASP A 138 9.32 1.72 -14.30
C ASP A 138 8.10 1.37 -13.43
N GLY A 139 8.08 1.89 -12.22
CA GLY A 139 6.98 1.68 -11.28
C GLY A 139 5.76 2.54 -11.60
N ILE A 140 4.63 2.16 -11.05
CA ILE A 140 3.38 2.90 -11.09
C ILE A 140 2.93 3.15 -9.66
N VAL A 141 2.61 4.41 -9.33
CA VAL A 141 2.07 4.81 -8.04
C VAL A 141 0.69 5.40 -8.28
N TRP A 142 -0.29 5.02 -7.47
CA TRP A 142 -1.66 5.50 -7.62
C TRP A 142 -2.36 5.69 -6.29
N GLU A 143 -3.38 6.57 -6.31
CA GLU A 143 -4.27 6.78 -5.17
C GLU A 143 -5.24 5.61 -5.01
N LEU A 144 -5.41 5.13 -3.77
CA LEU A 144 -6.46 4.19 -3.43
C LEU A 144 -7.76 4.98 -3.22
N ILE A 145 -8.56 5.07 -4.26
CA ILE A 145 -9.83 5.80 -4.24
C ILE A 145 -10.96 4.80 -4.51
N ASP A 146 -11.96 4.76 -3.63
CA ASP A 146 -13.12 3.89 -3.81
C ASP A 146 -14.10 4.44 -4.85
N ASP A 147 -15.17 3.70 -5.11
CA ASP A 147 -16.21 4.06 -6.07
C ASP A 147 -17.03 5.29 -5.66
N LYS A 148 -16.91 5.73 -4.41
CA LYS A 148 -17.54 6.95 -3.87
C LYS A 148 -16.59 8.15 -3.88
N GLY A 149 -15.37 7.98 -4.37
CA GLY A 149 -14.36 9.03 -4.42
C GLY A 149 -13.59 9.23 -3.12
N MET A 150 -13.75 8.36 -2.12
CA MET A 150 -13.02 8.45 -0.86
C MET A 150 -11.62 7.88 -1.00
N ARG A 151 -10.64 8.63 -0.51
CA ARG A 151 -9.24 8.24 -0.49
C ARG A 151 -8.92 7.38 0.73
N HIS A 152 -8.28 6.23 0.51
CA HIS A 152 -7.89 5.28 1.56
C HIS A 152 -6.36 5.14 1.72
N GLY A 153 -5.58 5.72 0.84
CA GLY A 153 -4.14 5.65 0.85
C GLY A 153 -3.54 5.76 -0.53
N GLN A 154 -2.30 5.30 -0.65
CA GLN A 154 -1.58 5.20 -1.91
C GLN A 154 -0.98 3.81 -2.06
N ALA A 155 -0.85 3.35 -3.30
CA ALA A 155 -0.23 2.09 -3.62
C ALA A 155 0.83 2.25 -4.71
N ALA A 156 1.73 1.30 -4.76
CA ALA A 156 2.76 1.21 -5.79
C ALA A 156 2.88 -0.22 -6.30
N THR A 157 3.17 -0.35 -7.58
CA THR A 157 3.51 -1.62 -8.19
C THR A 157 4.75 -1.48 -9.06
N PHE A 158 5.58 -2.50 -9.08
CA PHE A 158 6.74 -2.58 -9.94
C PHE A 158 7.14 -4.03 -10.17
N SER A 159 7.62 -4.33 -11.35
CA SER A 159 8.12 -5.66 -11.72
C SER A 159 9.63 -5.70 -11.95
N SER A 160 10.27 -4.53 -11.97
CA SER A 160 11.69 -4.39 -12.25
C SER A 160 12.39 -3.59 -11.16
N TRP A 161 13.47 -4.15 -10.64
CA TRP A 161 14.38 -3.47 -9.72
C TRP A 161 15.79 -4.04 -9.87
N ARG A 162 16.80 -3.26 -9.51
CA ARG A 162 18.20 -3.66 -9.57
C ARG A 162 18.95 -3.19 -8.35
N GLY A 163 20.05 -3.85 -8.01
CA GLY A 163 20.94 -3.39 -6.96
C GLY A 163 21.51 -2.00 -7.27
N ALA A 164 21.66 -1.24 -6.24
CA ALA A 164 22.26 0.09 -6.32
C ALA A 164 23.72 0.04 -5.90
#